data_b44244a34141ac6573ad813f9337eb9d
#
_entry.id   b44244a34141ac6573ad813f9337eb9d
#
_cell.length_a   1.000
_cell.length_b   1.000
_cell.length_c   1.000
_cell.angle_alpha   90.00
_cell.angle_beta   90.00
_cell.angle_gamma   90.00
#
_symmetry.space_group_name_H-M   'P 1'
#
loop_
_entity.id
_entity.type
_entity.pdbx_description
1 polymer ?
#
loop_
_entity_poly.entity_id
_entity_poly.type
_entity_poly.pdbx_seq_one_letter_code
_entity_poly.pdbx_strand_id
1 'polypeptide(L)'
;PWGFEIYSLLTRWNPLNIRSPLPKPASGRKVLVAGLGPAGFTLAHYLLNEGHAVVGIDGLKIEPLEAELSGVTPEGRRVPFQPVRDVRTLYEDLNDRVMAGFGGGAEYGITVRWNKNFLKVIRLLLERRANFALYGGVRFGGTLTVDDAMAMGFDHIALCMGAGKPTVLDIPNGLARGVRTASDF
;
A
#
# COMPACT_ATOMS: atom_id res chain seq x y z
N PRO A 1 -10.08 -6.95 -30.01
CA PRO A 1 -9.96 -7.89 -28.88
C PRO A 1 -8.86 -8.90 -29.11
N TRP A 2 -8.83 -9.59 -30.25
CA TRP A 2 -7.81 -10.61 -30.58
C TRP A 2 -6.36 -10.11 -30.53
N GLY A 3 -6.09 -8.89 -30.99
CA GLY A 3 -4.77 -8.30 -30.96
C GLY A 3 -4.24 -8.09 -29.54
N PHE A 4 -5.13 -7.69 -28.60
CA PHE A 4 -4.74 -7.51 -27.20
C PHE A 4 -4.50 -8.85 -26.48
N GLU A 5 -5.30 -9.86 -26.78
CA GLU A 5 -5.15 -11.20 -26.21
C GLU A 5 -3.86 -11.86 -26.68
N ILE A 6 -3.59 -11.77 -28.01
CA ILE A 6 -2.31 -12.27 -28.58
C ILE A 6 -1.13 -11.50 -28.01
N TYR A 7 -1.19 -10.18 -27.91
CA TYR A 7 -0.13 -9.37 -27.31
C TYR A 7 0.10 -9.77 -25.83
N SER A 8 -0.98 -9.90 -25.06
CA SER A 8 -0.89 -10.34 -23.66
C SER A 8 -0.31 -11.74 -23.52
N LEU A 9 -0.68 -12.66 -24.41
CA LEU A 9 -0.13 -14.01 -24.43
C LEU A 9 1.37 -13.99 -24.75
N LEU A 10 1.78 -13.29 -25.82
CA LEU A 10 3.16 -13.19 -26.25
C LEU A 10 4.05 -12.49 -25.22
N THR A 11 3.56 -11.44 -24.56
CA THR A 11 4.30 -10.75 -23.50
C THR A 11 4.40 -11.57 -22.22
N ARG A 12 3.37 -12.35 -21.90
CA ARG A 12 3.33 -13.21 -20.71
C ARG A 12 4.24 -14.44 -20.84
N TRP A 13 4.33 -15.00 -22.03
CA TRP A 13 5.06 -16.24 -22.31
C TRP A 13 6.37 -16.03 -23.05
N ASN A 14 6.73 -14.78 -23.35
CA ASN A 14 8.01 -14.48 -23.97
C ASN A 14 9.14 -14.76 -22.96
N PRO A 15 10.04 -15.73 -23.24
CA PRO A 15 11.14 -16.04 -22.33
C PRO A 15 12.09 -14.87 -22.09
N LEU A 16 12.13 -13.87 -22.97
CA LEU A 16 12.91 -12.64 -22.78
C LEU A 16 12.28 -11.69 -21.75
N ASN A 17 10.99 -11.85 -21.44
CA ASN A 17 10.27 -11.08 -20.43
C ASN A 17 10.09 -11.84 -19.12
N ILE A 18 10.70 -13.01 -18.96
CA ILE A 18 10.69 -13.74 -17.69
C ILE A 18 11.46 -12.91 -16.67
N ARG A 19 10.70 -12.20 -15.83
CA ARG A 19 11.25 -11.60 -14.62
C ARG A 19 11.46 -12.73 -13.61
N SER A 20 12.60 -12.73 -12.96
CA SER A 20 12.82 -13.64 -11.85
C SER A 20 11.70 -13.43 -10.82
N PRO A 21 10.96 -14.49 -10.41
CA PRO A 21 9.94 -14.37 -9.38
C PRO A 21 10.55 -14.12 -8.00
N LEU A 22 11.87 -14.26 -7.87
CA LEU A 22 12.58 -14.07 -6.62
C LEU A 22 13.10 -12.63 -6.52
N PRO A 23 13.07 -12.04 -5.34
CA PRO A 23 13.70 -10.75 -5.09
C PRO A 23 15.20 -10.79 -5.41
N LYS A 24 15.73 -9.68 -5.90
CA LYS A 24 17.17 -9.51 -6.04
C LYS A 24 17.86 -9.51 -4.68
N PRO A 25 19.16 -9.78 -4.61
CA PRO A 25 19.95 -9.63 -3.38
C PRO A 25 19.81 -8.23 -2.80
N ALA A 26 20.01 -8.10 -1.48
CA ALA A 26 19.91 -6.83 -0.79
C ALA A 26 20.82 -5.77 -1.43
N SER A 27 20.24 -4.65 -1.79
CA SER A 27 20.94 -3.54 -2.45
C SER A 27 21.69 -2.62 -1.49
N GLY A 28 21.40 -2.73 -0.19
CA GLY A 28 21.88 -1.81 0.84
C GLY A 28 21.15 -0.46 0.87
N ARG A 29 20.23 -0.21 -0.07
CA ARG A 29 19.45 1.04 -0.13
C ARG A 29 18.18 0.96 0.70
N LYS A 30 17.83 2.08 1.36
CA LYS A 30 16.63 2.24 2.17
C LYS A 30 15.73 3.32 1.57
N VAL A 31 14.49 2.97 1.27
CA VAL A 31 13.53 3.86 0.64
C VAL A 31 12.33 4.09 1.56
N LEU A 32 11.99 5.36 1.79
CA LEU A 32 10.75 5.75 2.44
C LEU A 32 9.66 5.91 1.39
N VAL A 33 8.53 5.22 1.57
CA VAL A 33 7.33 5.39 0.73
C VAL A 33 6.27 6.10 1.56
N ALA A 34 6.03 7.36 1.25
CA ALA A 34 5.03 8.19 1.92
C ALA A 34 3.68 8.09 1.18
N GLY A 35 2.70 7.49 1.83
CA GLY A 35 1.40 7.15 1.28
C GLY A 35 1.37 5.73 0.72
N LEU A 36 0.43 4.92 1.23
CA LEU A 36 0.27 3.50 0.87
C LEU A 36 -1.04 3.23 0.12
N GLY A 37 -1.48 4.20 -0.66
CA GLY A 37 -2.50 3.96 -1.69
C GLY A 37 -1.95 3.10 -2.86
N PRO A 38 -2.72 2.97 -3.96
CA PRO A 38 -2.32 2.12 -5.10
C PRO A 38 -0.93 2.40 -5.65
N ALA A 39 -0.51 3.65 -5.72
CA ALA A 39 0.83 4.03 -6.16
C ALA A 39 1.89 3.55 -5.16
N GLY A 40 1.67 3.79 -3.86
CA GLY A 40 2.64 3.47 -2.81
C GLY A 40 2.85 1.99 -2.61
N PHE A 41 1.80 1.19 -2.49
CA PHE A 41 1.96 -0.25 -2.29
C PHE A 41 2.52 -0.95 -3.55
N THR A 42 2.17 -0.47 -4.75
CA THR A 42 2.73 -1.00 -5.99
C THR A 42 4.22 -0.68 -6.08
N LEU A 43 4.62 0.57 -5.82
CA LEU A 43 6.02 0.96 -5.81
C LEU A 43 6.81 0.18 -4.75
N ALA A 44 6.28 0.05 -3.54
CA ALA A 44 6.90 -0.71 -2.47
C ALA A 44 7.18 -2.16 -2.90
N HIS A 45 6.20 -2.81 -3.56
CA HIS A 45 6.38 -4.16 -4.07
C HIS A 45 7.54 -4.27 -5.07
N TYR A 46 7.64 -3.35 -6.01
CA TYR A 46 8.73 -3.37 -6.99
C TYR A 46 10.09 -3.05 -6.36
N LEU A 47 10.16 -2.09 -5.45
CA LEU A 47 11.40 -1.77 -4.72
C LEU A 47 11.90 -2.96 -3.90
N LEU A 48 11.00 -3.68 -3.25
CA LEU A 48 11.32 -4.89 -2.52
C LEU A 48 11.84 -6.00 -3.45
N ASN A 49 11.29 -6.12 -4.66
CA ASN A 49 11.77 -7.07 -5.66
C ASN A 49 13.17 -6.69 -6.20
N GLU A 50 13.48 -5.40 -6.26
CA GLU A 50 14.81 -4.90 -6.61
C GLU A 50 15.83 -5.02 -5.45
N GLY A 51 15.43 -5.56 -4.30
CA GLY A 51 16.31 -5.82 -3.16
C GLY A 51 16.48 -4.63 -2.22
N HIS A 52 15.67 -3.58 -2.36
CA HIS A 52 15.73 -2.43 -1.44
C HIS A 52 15.03 -2.73 -0.12
N ALA A 53 15.47 -2.10 0.95
CA ALA A 53 14.69 -2.01 2.18
C ALA A 53 13.67 -0.88 2.04
N VAL A 54 12.42 -1.16 2.40
CA VAL A 54 11.32 -0.22 2.23
C VAL A 54 10.61 0.02 3.55
N VAL A 55 10.42 1.27 3.89
CA VAL A 55 9.56 1.70 4.99
C VAL A 55 8.36 2.43 4.39
N GLY A 56 7.18 1.88 4.59
CA GLY A 56 5.93 2.49 4.19
C GLY A 56 5.31 3.28 5.35
N ILE A 57 4.93 4.52 5.10
CA ILE A 57 4.17 5.34 6.05
C ILE A 57 2.86 5.79 5.44
N ASP A 58 1.83 5.91 6.27
CA ASP A 58 0.55 6.49 5.87
C ASP A 58 0.02 7.42 6.97
N GLY A 59 -0.60 8.53 6.56
CA GLY A 59 -1.20 9.49 7.48
C GLY A 59 -2.43 8.94 8.21
N LEU A 60 -3.06 7.92 7.65
CA LEU A 60 -4.20 7.25 8.27
C LEU A 60 -3.74 6.08 9.15
N LYS A 61 -4.57 5.75 10.13
CA LYS A 61 -4.34 4.60 10.99
C LYS A 61 -4.42 3.32 10.16
N ILE A 62 -3.50 2.41 10.42
CA ILE A 62 -3.50 1.07 9.84
C ILE A 62 -3.69 0.09 11.00
N GLU A 63 -4.79 -0.63 10.99
CA GLU A 63 -5.06 -1.61 12.03
C GLU A 63 -4.08 -2.79 11.93
N PRO A 64 -3.52 -3.26 13.05
CA PRO A 64 -2.63 -4.41 13.04
C PRO A 64 -3.38 -5.66 12.58
N LEU A 65 -2.70 -6.53 11.84
CA LEU A 65 -3.17 -7.89 11.59
C LEU A 65 -2.64 -8.81 12.67
N GLU A 66 -3.30 -9.96 12.83
CA GLU A 66 -2.82 -11.02 13.71
C GLU A 66 -1.37 -11.41 13.35
N ALA A 67 -0.54 -11.57 14.36
CA ALA A 67 0.90 -11.82 14.16
C ALA A 67 1.15 -13.15 13.43
N GLU A 68 0.32 -14.17 13.66
CA GLU A 68 0.38 -15.45 12.96
C GLU A 68 0.04 -15.32 11.47
N LEU A 69 -0.74 -14.31 11.11
CA LEU A 69 -1.10 -14.04 9.72
C LEU A 69 -0.07 -13.15 9.04
N SER A 70 0.30 -12.05 9.67
CA SER A 70 1.20 -11.04 9.08
C SER A 70 2.68 -11.40 9.19
N GLY A 71 3.07 -12.15 10.22
CA GLY A 71 4.47 -12.40 10.58
C GLY A 71 5.09 -11.22 11.33
N VAL A 72 4.26 -10.28 11.84
CA VAL A 72 4.73 -9.09 12.55
C VAL A 72 3.84 -8.85 13.78
N THR A 73 4.44 -8.67 14.94
CA THR A 73 3.70 -8.29 16.15
C THR A 73 3.32 -6.80 16.11
N PRO A 74 2.38 -6.34 16.94
CA PRO A 74 2.05 -4.91 17.05
C PRO A 74 3.26 -4.02 17.38
N GLU A 75 4.27 -4.56 18.07
CA GLU A 75 5.52 -3.87 18.40
C GLU A 75 6.55 -3.93 17.25
N GLY A 76 6.19 -4.48 16.09
CA GLY A 76 7.04 -4.57 14.91
C GLY A 76 8.05 -5.71 14.91
N ARG A 77 7.98 -6.66 15.85
CA ARG A 77 8.86 -7.83 15.87
C ARG A 77 8.43 -8.88 14.87
N ARG A 78 9.41 -9.48 14.20
CA ARG A 78 9.16 -10.58 13.26
C ARG A 78 8.92 -11.89 14.00
N VAL A 79 7.87 -12.58 13.61
CA VAL A 79 7.50 -13.91 14.11
C VAL A 79 7.16 -14.84 12.93
N PRO A 80 7.22 -16.15 13.12
CA PRO A 80 6.76 -17.08 12.10
C PRO A 80 5.29 -16.83 11.76
N PHE A 81 4.94 -16.97 10.49
CA PHE A 81 3.56 -16.84 10.02
C PHE A 81 3.09 -18.12 9.33
N GLN A 82 1.79 -18.33 9.32
CA GLN A 82 1.19 -19.47 8.67
C GLN A 82 0.94 -19.22 7.18
N PRO A 83 1.16 -20.21 6.30
CA PRO A 83 0.84 -20.07 4.89
C PRO A 83 -0.68 -20.01 4.67
N VAL A 84 -1.12 -19.03 3.89
CA VAL A 84 -2.52 -18.94 3.44
C VAL A 84 -2.64 -19.76 2.15
N ARG A 85 -3.40 -20.84 2.20
CA ARG A 85 -3.62 -21.73 1.06
C ARG A 85 -4.83 -21.31 0.22
N ASP A 86 -5.83 -20.73 0.86
CA ASP A 86 -7.02 -20.18 0.19
C ASP A 86 -7.21 -18.74 0.63
N VAL A 87 -7.06 -17.81 -0.29
CA VAL A 87 -7.20 -16.36 -0.01
C VAL A 87 -8.62 -15.99 0.43
N ARG A 88 -9.62 -16.82 0.11
CA ARG A 88 -11.01 -16.57 0.52
C ARG A 88 -11.20 -16.66 2.03
N THR A 89 -10.33 -17.39 2.74
CA THR A 89 -10.35 -17.46 4.22
C THR A 89 -10.00 -16.12 4.87
N LEU A 90 -9.42 -15.19 4.11
CA LEU A 90 -9.09 -13.85 4.57
C LEU A 90 -10.22 -12.85 4.37
N TYR A 91 -11.27 -13.24 3.63
CA TYR A 91 -12.32 -12.32 3.23
C TYR A 91 -13.28 -12.04 4.39
N GLU A 92 -13.65 -10.80 4.52
CA GLU A 92 -14.64 -10.28 5.44
C GLU A 92 -15.88 -9.85 4.64
N ASP A 93 -17.03 -9.76 5.30
CA ASP A 93 -18.26 -9.28 4.66
C ASP A 93 -18.05 -7.82 4.23
N LEU A 94 -18.33 -7.53 2.96
CA LEU A 94 -18.19 -6.18 2.42
C LEU A 94 -19.28 -5.21 2.91
N ASN A 95 -20.31 -5.70 3.59
CA ASN A 95 -21.27 -4.86 4.31
C ASN A 95 -20.67 -4.32 5.60
N ASP A 96 -19.62 -4.96 6.12
CA ASP A 96 -18.87 -4.49 7.24
C ASP A 96 -17.71 -3.58 6.76
N ARG A 97 -17.20 -2.77 7.67
CA ARG A 97 -16.06 -1.90 7.37
C ARG A 97 -14.77 -2.71 7.37
N VAL A 98 -14.26 -3.03 6.18
CA VAL A 98 -12.99 -3.74 6.02
C VAL A 98 -11.83 -2.79 6.24
N MET A 99 -11.14 -2.90 7.39
CA MET A 99 -10.06 -2.01 7.82
C MET A 99 -8.66 -2.57 7.65
N ALA A 100 -8.54 -3.80 7.19
CA ALA A 100 -7.26 -4.51 7.14
C ALA A 100 -6.30 -4.06 6.03
N GLY A 101 -6.70 -3.10 5.21
CA GLY A 101 -5.89 -2.54 4.12
C GLY A 101 -5.01 -1.37 4.54
N PHE A 102 -4.51 -0.64 3.55
CA PHE A 102 -3.70 0.55 3.75
C PHE A 102 -4.55 1.81 3.62
N GLY A 103 -4.44 2.71 4.60
CA GLY A 103 -4.85 4.10 4.61
C GLY A 103 -5.97 4.48 3.64
N GLY A 104 -5.72 5.42 2.76
CA GLY A 104 -6.72 5.93 1.81
C GLY A 104 -7.36 4.89 0.89
N GLY A 105 -6.66 3.83 0.53
CA GLY A 105 -7.22 2.71 -0.24
C GLY A 105 -8.31 1.95 0.54
N ALA A 106 -8.20 1.86 1.87
CA ALA A 106 -9.18 1.21 2.73
C ALA A 106 -10.34 2.16 3.07
N GLU A 107 -10.07 3.46 3.26
CA GLU A 107 -11.05 4.42 3.75
C GLU A 107 -11.94 5.02 2.65
N TYR A 108 -11.35 5.45 1.52
CA TYR A 108 -12.03 6.31 0.56
C TYR A 108 -12.69 5.58 -0.60
N GLY A 109 -12.95 4.29 -0.47
CA GLY A 109 -13.79 3.60 -1.44
C GLY A 109 -13.35 3.71 -2.91
N ILE A 110 -12.08 3.98 -3.17
CA ILE A 110 -11.44 3.74 -4.49
C ILE A 110 -11.80 2.35 -4.97
N THR A 111 -12.17 1.55 -4.06
CA THR A 111 -12.58 0.17 -4.07
C THR A 111 -14.07 -0.05 -4.28
N VAL A 112 -14.87 0.97 -4.54
CA VAL A 112 -16.29 0.81 -4.96
C VAL A 112 -16.42 -0.08 -6.20
N ARG A 113 -15.38 -0.14 -7.02
CA ARG A 113 -15.27 -1.02 -8.19
C ARG A 113 -14.43 -2.27 -7.93
N TRP A 114 -14.00 -2.49 -6.69
CA TRP A 114 -13.00 -3.46 -6.35
C TRP A 114 -13.31 -4.07 -4.99
N ASN A 115 -13.14 -5.37 -4.87
CA ASN A 115 -13.33 -6.04 -3.59
C ASN A 115 -12.21 -5.62 -2.61
N LYS A 116 -12.56 -4.91 -1.54
CA LYS A 116 -11.61 -4.42 -0.52
C LYS A 116 -10.79 -5.53 0.14
N ASN A 117 -11.28 -6.75 0.13
CA ASN A 117 -10.56 -7.90 0.66
C ASN A 117 -9.20 -8.12 -0.04
N PHE A 118 -9.05 -7.68 -1.29
CA PHE A 118 -7.75 -7.72 -1.97
C PHE A 118 -6.69 -6.86 -1.29
N LEU A 119 -7.07 -5.81 -0.57
CA LEU A 119 -6.10 -4.97 0.16
C LEU A 119 -5.40 -5.76 1.26
N LYS A 120 -6.10 -6.70 1.94
CA LYS A 120 -5.50 -7.60 2.92
C LYS A 120 -4.44 -8.51 2.27
N VAL A 121 -4.75 -9.05 1.09
CA VAL A 121 -3.81 -9.88 0.32
C VAL A 121 -2.57 -9.06 -0.08
N ILE A 122 -2.77 -7.86 -0.63
CA ILE A 122 -1.67 -6.95 -1.00
C ILE A 122 -0.80 -6.62 0.22
N ARG A 123 -1.43 -6.34 1.35
CA ARG A 123 -0.73 -6.08 2.61
C ARG A 123 0.16 -7.24 3.03
N LEU A 124 -0.34 -8.46 2.99
CA LEU A 124 0.45 -9.65 3.34
C LEU A 124 1.63 -9.87 2.40
N LEU A 125 1.48 -9.56 1.11
CA LEU A 125 2.59 -9.64 0.15
C LEU A 125 3.74 -8.69 0.46
N LEU A 126 3.48 -7.59 1.18
CA LEU A 126 4.49 -6.63 1.61
C LEU A 126 4.96 -6.92 3.03
N GLU A 127 4.04 -7.03 3.98
CA GLU A 127 4.32 -7.09 5.41
C GLU A 127 5.10 -8.34 5.81
N ARG A 128 4.90 -9.46 5.10
CA ARG A 128 5.65 -10.71 5.31
C ARG A 128 7.10 -10.65 4.86
N ARG A 129 7.52 -9.60 4.16
CA ARG A 129 8.92 -9.45 3.71
C ARG A 129 9.78 -8.88 4.81
N ALA A 130 10.94 -9.49 5.06
CA ALA A 130 11.86 -9.09 6.12
C ALA A 130 12.39 -7.66 5.95
N ASN A 131 12.51 -7.19 4.72
CA ASN A 131 13.00 -5.85 4.37
C ASN A 131 11.89 -4.80 4.20
N PHE A 132 10.68 -5.07 4.69
CA PHE A 132 9.57 -4.13 4.73
C PHE A 132 9.16 -3.80 6.16
N ALA A 133 8.92 -2.52 6.43
CA ALA A 133 8.29 -2.04 7.65
C ALA A 133 7.14 -1.09 7.33
N LEU A 134 6.12 -1.06 8.19
CA LEU A 134 4.87 -0.34 7.99
C LEU A 134 4.53 0.49 9.23
N TYR A 135 4.19 1.76 9.02
CA TYR A 135 3.74 2.65 10.09
C TYR A 135 2.52 3.46 9.65
N GLY A 136 1.40 3.25 10.35
CA GLY A 136 0.18 4.05 10.22
C GLY A 136 0.18 5.25 11.16
N GLY A 137 -0.62 6.26 10.86
CA GLY A 137 -0.74 7.48 11.66
C GLY A 137 0.48 8.41 11.58
N VAL A 138 1.36 8.21 10.59
CA VAL A 138 2.56 9.03 10.35
C VAL A 138 2.32 9.93 9.15
N ARG A 139 2.09 11.20 9.39
CA ARG A 139 1.84 12.19 8.34
C ARG A 139 3.17 12.76 7.84
N PHE A 140 3.48 12.53 6.57
CA PHE A 140 4.65 13.13 5.93
C PHE A 140 4.46 14.65 5.77
N GLY A 141 5.49 15.40 6.12
CA GLY A 141 5.45 16.86 6.17
C GLY A 141 4.91 17.45 7.48
N GLY A 142 4.32 16.59 8.35
CA GLY A 142 3.84 17.00 9.66
C GLY A 142 4.52 16.25 10.79
N THR A 143 4.35 14.92 10.81
CA THR A 143 4.98 14.04 11.83
C THR A 143 6.42 13.71 11.46
N LEU A 144 6.71 13.56 10.18
CA LEU A 144 8.02 13.25 9.62
C LEU A 144 8.30 14.20 8.46
N THR A 145 9.36 14.95 8.54
CA THR A 145 9.82 15.86 7.47
C THR A 145 10.80 15.18 6.54
N VAL A 146 11.17 15.87 5.45
CA VAL A 146 12.25 15.41 4.54
C VAL A 146 13.58 15.32 5.28
N ASP A 147 13.89 16.33 6.08
CA ASP A 147 15.16 16.39 6.82
C ASP A 147 15.25 15.27 7.87
N ASP A 148 14.15 14.99 8.57
CA ASP A 148 14.08 13.87 9.51
C ASP A 148 14.31 12.55 8.79
N ALA A 149 13.68 12.32 7.66
CA ALA A 149 13.84 11.10 6.87
C ALA A 149 15.29 10.92 6.40
N MET A 150 15.93 11.97 5.92
CA MET A 150 17.34 11.93 5.53
C MET A 150 18.27 11.69 6.74
N ALA A 151 17.98 12.30 7.88
CA ALA A 151 18.71 12.06 9.12
C ALA A 151 18.56 10.62 9.65
N MET A 152 17.42 9.97 9.38
CA MET A 152 17.18 8.54 9.66
C MET A 152 17.91 7.60 8.69
N GLY A 153 18.62 8.13 7.70
CA GLY A 153 19.41 7.36 6.76
C GLY A 153 18.60 6.73 5.63
N PHE A 154 17.52 7.36 5.21
CA PHE A 154 16.86 6.99 3.96
C PHE A 154 17.65 7.54 2.77
N ASP A 155 17.88 6.72 1.76
CA ASP A 155 18.52 7.13 0.51
C ASP A 155 17.56 7.85 -0.43
N HIS A 156 16.27 7.48 -0.39
CA HIS A 156 15.22 8.02 -1.24
C HIS A 156 13.90 8.14 -0.51
N ILE A 157 13.12 9.13 -0.91
CA ILE A 157 11.75 9.36 -0.44
C ILE A 157 10.82 9.36 -1.66
N ALA A 158 9.85 8.45 -1.66
CA ALA A 158 8.84 8.37 -2.71
C ALA A 158 7.53 9.00 -2.19
N LEU A 159 7.05 10.03 -2.85
CA LEU A 159 5.83 10.74 -2.50
C LEU A 159 4.63 10.11 -3.24
N CYS A 160 3.86 9.29 -2.52
CA CYS A 160 2.72 8.54 -3.04
C CYS A 160 1.41 8.91 -2.32
N MET A 161 1.33 10.15 -1.83
CA MET A 161 0.25 10.63 -0.94
C MET A 161 -1.04 11.02 -1.69
N GLY A 162 -1.11 10.84 -2.99
CA GLY A 162 -2.24 11.27 -3.81
C GLY A 162 -2.35 12.79 -3.91
N ALA A 163 -3.55 13.28 -4.25
CA ALA A 163 -3.78 14.72 -4.42
C ALA A 163 -3.83 15.50 -3.09
N GLY A 164 -4.13 14.82 -1.99
CA GLY A 164 -4.16 15.38 -0.63
C GLY A 164 -5.28 16.39 -0.38
N LYS A 165 -5.36 17.44 -1.21
CA LYS A 165 -6.38 18.49 -1.09
C LYS A 165 -7.52 18.24 -2.07
N PRO A 166 -8.77 18.12 -1.60
CA PRO A 166 -9.92 18.00 -2.48
C PRO A 166 -10.13 19.30 -3.27
N THR A 167 -10.64 19.17 -4.49
CA THR A 167 -11.10 20.32 -5.26
C THR A 167 -12.39 20.87 -4.64
N VAL A 168 -12.35 22.10 -4.19
CA VAL A 168 -13.55 22.81 -3.74
C VAL A 168 -14.19 23.43 -4.96
N LEU A 169 -15.44 23.05 -5.22
CA LEU A 169 -16.21 23.62 -6.32
C LEU A 169 -16.66 25.03 -5.97
N ASP A 170 -16.41 25.99 -6.86
CA ASP A 170 -16.93 27.35 -6.74
C ASP A 170 -18.37 27.38 -7.27
N ILE A 171 -19.31 27.04 -6.40
CA ILE A 171 -20.74 27.04 -6.69
C ILE A 171 -21.49 27.89 -5.68
N PRO A 172 -22.61 28.51 -6.05
CA PRO A 172 -23.46 29.21 -5.11
C PRO A 172 -23.84 28.35 -3.91
N ASN A 173 -23.73 28.88 -2.72
CA ASN A 173 -23.98 28.15 -1.46
C ASN A 173 -23.03 26.96 -1.19
N GLY A 174 -21.83 26.93 -1.75
CA GLY A 174 -20.84 25.86 -1.55
C GLY A 174 -20.46 25.60 -0.08
N LEU A 175 -20.74 26.55 0.83
CA LEU A 175 -20.54 26.41 2.26
C LEU A 175 -21.85 26.06 3.03
N ALA A 176 -22.95 25.80 2.33
CA ALA A 176 -24.19 25.43 2.98
C ALA A 176 -24.06 24.08 3.70
N ARG A 177 -24.79 23.94 4.80
CA ARG A 177 -24.83 22.68 5.57
C ARG A 177 -25.28 21.53 4.66
N GLY A 178 -24.48 20.48 4.57
CA GLY A 178 -24.73 19.31 3.74
C GLY A 178 -23.94 19.31 2.41
N VAL A 179 -23.36 20.45 2.00
CA VAL A 179 -22.38 20.47 0.91
C VAL A 179 -21.04 20.02 1.45
N ARG A 180 -20.51 18.95 0.90
CA ARG A 180 -19.24 18.33 1.33
C ARG A 180 -18.40 17.98 0.13
N THR A 181 -17.08 17.95 0.35
CA THR A 181 -16.16 17.37 -0.64
C THR A 181 -16.24 15.84 -0.59
N ALA A 182 -15.83 15.16 -1.67
CA ALA A 182 -15.85 13.70 -1.70
C ALA A 182 -14.99 13.04 -0.60
N SER A 183 -13.94 13.74 -0.16
CA SER A 183 -13.08 13.26 0.94
C SER A 183 -13.65 13.49 2.34
N ASP A 184 -14.73 14.28 2.46
CA ASP A 184 -15.42 14.53 3.73
C ASP A 184 -16.63 13.61 3.92
N PHE A 185 -16.95 12.81 2.92
CA PHE A 185 -18.07 11.86 2.91
C PHE A 185 -17.63 10.49 3.39
#